data_eb192b6e768c2194c1fd0a41429322b7
#
_entry.id   eb192b6e768c2194c1fd0a41429322b7
#
_cell.length_a   1.000
_cell.length_b   1.000
_cell.length_c   1.000
_cell.angle_alpha   90.00
_cell.angle_beta   90.00
_cell.angle_gamma   90.00
#
_symmetry.space_group_name_H-M   'P 1'
#
loop_
_entity.id
_entity.type
_entity.pdbx_description
1 polymer ?
#
loop_
_entity_poly.entity_id
_entity_poly.type
_entity_poly.pdbx_seq_one_letter_code
_entity_poly.pdbx_strand_id
1 'polypeptide(L)'
;MNDVIIAEVVELGRHTKMELPTKRAAALFVGDVVGVAYGCRYATRQFEGVIPPGNGPCHLLSVGGVCGEVVGMPFDMEPPTILRPIGYLRGADGKRVNLERLGIVGSEPPFGAAKVILVVGASMDSGKTTAAYSIVHGLTRAGAVVAAGKVTGTASAKDPLIMEDAGAVKILDFTDAGFVSTAQCSSAQLWRILTAIGTHLAQANPDYIVLEIADGIVQRETQLLLALLRENGCIDFTVYTCNDSLGVASGVNALRKLDFEVVAVSGSVAYSPLAAREAQAQTDLPVLLREQLQDPAVEQLFVKHSAEGRDSAMKNLVLKFPTIPNPLSRTASSL
;
A
#
# COMPACT_ATOMS: atom_id res chain seq x y z
N MET A 1 -21.04 -1.08 4.82
CA MET A 1 -19.82 -0.72 4.06
C MET A 1 -20.08 -1.00 2.58
N ASN A 2 -19.45 -0.26 1.69
CA ASN A 2 -19.49 -0.42 0.21
C ASN A 2 -20.84 -0.12 -0.47
N ASP A 3 -21.89 0.34 0.25
CA ASP A 3 -23.11 0.81 -0.38
C ASP A 3 -22.86 2.15 -1.08
N VAL A 4 -23.32 2.27 -2.32
CA VAL A 4 -23.20 3.50 -3.11
C VAL A 4 -24.37 4.42 -2.84
N ILE A 5 -24.07 5.69 -2.58
CA ILE A 5 -25.05 6.76 -2.39
C ILE A 5 -24.81 7.89 -3.39
N ILE A 6 -25.86 8.63 -3.65
CA ILE A 6 -25.81 9.93 -4.30
C ILE A 6 -25.85 11.00 -3.21
N ALA A 7 -24.94 11.96 -3.26
CA ALA A 7 -24.84 13.02 -2.28
C ALA A 7 -24.54 14.37 -2.95
N GLU A 8 -24.94 15.45 -2.32
CA GLU A 8 -24.65 16.83 -2.70
C GLU A 8 -23.49 17.36 -1.88
N VAL A 9 -22.56 18.07 -2.51
CA VAL A 9 -21.47 18.78 -1.86
C VAL A 9 -22.04 20.06 -1.22
N VAL A 10 -22.05 20.12 0.11
CA VAL A 10 -22.61 21.26 0.87
C VAL A 10 -21.54 22.28 1.22
N GLU A 11 -20.35 21.79 1.59
CA GLU A 11 -19.23 22.64 1.99
C GLU A 11 -17.92 21.96 1.58
N LEU A 12 -16.98 22.74 1.05
CA LEU A 12 -15.65 22.27 0.70
C LEU A 12 -14.69 22.40 1.89
N GLY A 13 -13.96 21.35 2.15
CA GLY A 13 -12.89 21.29 3.13
C GLY A 13 -11.64 20.64 2.53
N ARG A 14 -10.97 19.78 3.27
CA ARG A 14 -9.69 19.13 2.89
C ARG A 14 -9.68 18.48 1.51
N HIS A 15 -10.76 17.78 1.15
CA HIS A 15 -10.85 17.09 -0.14
C HIS A 15 -11.70 17.93 -1.12
N THR A 16 -11.02 18.75 -1.90
CA THR A 16 -11.62 19.64 -2.94
C THR A 16 -11.67 19.00 -4.32
N LYS A 17 -11.30 17.72 -4.43
CA LYS A 17 -11.28 16.97 -5.70
C LYS A 17 -11.80 15.55 -5.46
N MET A 18 -12.31 14.94 -6.55
CA MET A 18 -12.70 13.53 -6.57
C MET A 18 -12.18 12.88 -7.86
N GLU A 19 -11.74 11.63 -7.77
CA GLU A 19 -11.30 10.85 -8.92
C GLU A 19 -12.48 10.40 -9.76
N LEU A 20 -12.37 10.60 -11.08
CA LEU A 20 -13.31 10.10 -12.08
C LEU A 20 -12.93 8.67 -12.51
N PRO A 21 -13.83 7.95 -13.22
CA PRO A 21 -13.50 6.64 -13.81
C PRO A 21 -12.27 6.66 -14.73
N THR A 22 -11.94 7.83 -15.31
CA THR A 22 -10.72 8.06 -16.09
C THR A 22 -9.46 8.24 -15.24
N LYS A 23 -9.56 8.07 -13.93
CA LYS A 23 -8.49 8.31 -12.94
C LYS A 23 -8.02 9.78 -12.85
N ARG A 24 -8.64 10.70 -13.59
CA ARG A 24 -8.41 12.14 -13.46
C ARG A 24 -9.10 12.69 -12.22
N ALA A 25 -8.38 13.42 -11.38
CA ALA A 25 -8.96 14.15 -10.27
C ALA A 25 -9.71 15.41 -10.78
N ALA A 26 -11.03 15.43 -10.65
CA ALA A 26 -11.89 16.57 -10.96
C ALA A 26 -12.06 17.46 -9.73
N ALA A 27 -12.09 18.79 -9.93
CA ALA A 27 -12.45 19.73 -8.86
C ALA A 27 -13.93 19.56 -8.49
N LEU A 28 -14.23 19.71 -7.21
CA LEU A 28 -15.57 19.75 -6.66
C LEU A 28 -16.01 21.19 -6.43
N PHE A 29 -17.30 21.44 -6.59
CA PHE A 29 -17.94 22.72 -6.28
C PHE A 29 -19.13 22.49 -5.35
N VAL A 30 -19.44 23.48 -4.51
CA VAL A 30 -20.66 23.46 -3.69
C VAL A 30 -21.88 23.38 -4.62
N GLY A 31 -22.78 22.45 -4.32
CA GLY A 31 -23.95 22.11 -5.14
C GLY A 31 -23.72 20.96 -6.14
N ASP A 32 -22.48 20.50 -6.31
CA ASP A 32 -22.23 19.29 -7.14
C ASP A 32 -22.94 18.06 -6.55
N VAL A 33 -23.51 17.24 -7.44
CA VAL A 33 -24.10 15.95 -7.08
C VAL A 33 -23.14 14.84 -7.48
N VAL A 34 -22.71 14.04 -6.52
CA VAL A 34 -21.66 13.04 -6.68
C VAL A 34 -22.14 11.65 -6.25
N GLY A 35 -21.62 10.62 -6.93
CA GLY A 35 -21.73 9.23 -6.48
C GLY A 35 -20.54 8.88 -5.58
N VAL A 36 -20.81 8.48 -4.34
CA VAL A 36 -19.81 8.10 -3.34
C VAL A 36 -20.21 6.80 -2.66
N ALA A 37 -19.29 6.13 -1.99
CA ALA A 37 -19.61 4.89 -1.29
C ALA A 37 -19.27 4.97 0.19
N TYR A 38 -20.15 4.42 1.03
CA TYR A 38 -19.92 4.35 2.46
C TYR A 38 -18.75 3.41 2.79
N GLY A 39 -17.77 3.96 3.53
CA GLY A 39 -16.62 3.23 4.03
C GLY A 39 -16.09 3.81 5.33
N CYS A 40 -15.36 2.98 6.09
CA CYS A 40 -14.56 3.46 7.20
C CYS A 40 -13.21 3.94 6.67
N ARG A 41 -12.52 4.78 7.44
CA ARG A 41 -11.14 5.16 7.16
C ARG A 41 -10.31 5.11 8.43
N TYR A 42 -9.12 4.56 8.30
CA TYR A 42 -8.05 4.66 9.28
C TYR A 42 -6.84 5.28 8.59
N ALA A 43 -6.46 6.49 9.01
CA ALA A 43 -5.29 7.15 8.45
C ALA A 43 -4.72 8.14 9.48
N THR A 44 -3.61 7.79 10.09
CA THR A 44 -3.01 8.51 11.23
C THR A 44 -2.59 9.96 10.91
N ARG A 45 -2.42 10.29 9.63
CA ARG A 45 -2.13 11.66 9.16
C ARG A 45 -3.26 12.26 8.31
N GLN A 46 -4.44 11.68 8.40
CA GLN A 46 -5.65 12.11 7.70
C GLN A 46 -6.85 11.93 8.64
N PHE A 47 -7.98 11.46 8.14
CA PHE A 47 -9.18 11.26 8.92
C PHE A 47 -9.27 9.85 9.50
N GLU A 48 -9.78 9.74 10.71
CA GLU A 48 -10.49 8.56 11.19
C GLU A 48 -11.97 8.72 10.84
N GLY A 49 -12.54 7.77 10.11
CA GLY A 49 -13.91 7.83 9.63
C GLY A 49 -14.65 6.54 9.86
N VAL A 50 -15.93 6.64 10.19
CA VAL A 50 -16.84 5.52 10.40
C VAL A 50 -18.08 5.68 9.53
N ILE A 51 -18.84 4.60 9.32
CA ILE A 51 -20.12 4.66 8.64
C ILE A 51 -21.13 5.29 9.60
N PRO A 52 -21.83 6.38 9.22
CA PRO A 52 -22.80 7.02 10.10
C PRO A 52 -23.99 6.09 10.37
N PRO A 53 -24.58 6.13 11.57
CA PRO A 53 -25.69 5.24 11.94
C PRO A 53 -27.02 5.60 11.25
N GLY A 54 -27.09 6.69 10.51
CA GLY A 54 -28.31 7.21 9.87
C GLY A 54 -28.01 7.94 8.55
N ASN A 55 -29.02 8.64 8.05
CA ASN A 55 -28.96 9.41 6.79
C ASN A 55 -28.56 10.88 7.01
N GLY A 56 -27.91 11.22 8.11
CA GLY A 56 -27.39 12.56 8.38
C GLY A 56 -26.27 12.96 7.42
N PRO A 57 -25.78 14.22 7.49
CA PRO A 57 -24.62 14.66 6.75
C PRO A 57 -23.44 13.71 6.97
N CYS A 58 -22.66 13.50 5.94
CA CYS A 58 -21.43 12.72 6.01
C CYS A 58 -20.28 13.52 5.38
N HIS A 59 -19.08 12.99 5.44
CA HIS A 59 -17.88 13.66 5.01
C HIS A 59 -17.21 12.88 3.88
N LEU A 60 -16.59 13.60 2.92
CA LEU A 60 -15.72 12.98 1.94
C LEU A 60 -14.41 12.60 2.63
N LEU A 61 -14.17 11.30 2.78
CA LEU A 61 -13.01 10.77 3.49
C LEU A 61 -11.77 10.62 2.60
N SER A 62 -11.93 10.48 1.28
CA SER A 62 -10.83 10.38 0.33
C SER A 62 -11.24 10.89 -1.05
N VAL A 63 -10.24 11.23 -1.87
CA VAL A 63 -10.45 11.61 -3.27
C VAL A 63 -11.04 10.48 -4.13
N GLY A 64 -10.88 9.23 -3.71
CA GLY A 64 -11.46 8.05 -4.36
C GLY A 64 -12.96 7.84 -4.09
N GLY A 65 -13.67 8.85 -3.52
CA GLY A 65 -15.11 8.79 -3.35
C GLY A 65 -15.59 7.98 -2.14
N VAL A 66 -14.75 7.77 -1.13
CA VAL A 66 -15.15 7.17 0.15
C VAL A 66 -15.83 8.21 1.01
N CYS A 67 -17.00 7.89 1.55
CA CYS A 67 -17.71 8.79 2.48
C CYS A 67 -18.05 8.11 3.81
N GLY A 68 -18.13 8.91 4.86
CA GLY A 68 -18.45 8.48 6.23
C GLY A 68 -18.49 9.66 7.17
N GLU A 69 -18.62 9.40 8.46
CA GLU A 69 -18.53 10.38 9.52
C GLU A 69 -17.10 10.46 10.05
N VAL A 70 -16.47 11.64 10.03
CA VAL A 70 -15.16 11.87 10.66
C VAL A 70 -15.34 11.90 12.17
N VAL A 71 -14.67 10.99 12.86
CA VAL A 71 -14.67 10.87 14.33
C VAL A 71 -13.34 11.28 14.96
N GLY A 72 -12.29 11.41 14.15
CA GLY A 72 -10.97 11.86 14.59
C GLY A 72 -10.17 12.44 13.42
N MET A 73 -9.32 13.43 13.71
CA MET A 73 -8.38 14.01 12.75
C MET A 73 -7.20 14.68 13.48
N PRO A 74 -6.02 14.83 12.83
CA PRO A 74 -4.91 15.64 13.37
C PRO A 74 -5.34 17.07 13.67
N PHE A 75 -4.74 17.68 14.70
CA PHE A 75 -5.09 19.02 15.17
C PHE A 75 -4.83 20.13 14.14
N ASP A 76 -3.88 19.91 13.23
CA ASP A 76 -3.48 20.85 12.18
C ASP A 76 -4.17 20.58 10.84
N MET A 77 -5.16 19.67 10.82
CA MET A 77 -5.86 19.30 9.59
C MET A 77 -7.07 20.21 9.33
N GLU A 78 -7.24 20.59 8.06
CA GLU A 78 -8.47 21.27 7.60
C GLU A 78 -9.68 20.34 7.79
N PRO A 79 -10.87 20.92 8.14
CA PRO A 79 -12.11 20.16 8.23
C PRO A 79 -12.43 19.37 6.96
N PRO A 80 -13.18 18.27 7.05
CA PRO A 80 -13.54 17.49 5.87
C PRO A 80 -14.56 18.22 5.00
N THR A 81 -14.61 17.91 3.71
CA THR A 81 -15.70 18.30 2.81
C THR A 81 -17.00 17.64 3.26
N ILE A 82 -18.07 18.43 3.42
CA ILE A 82 -19.38 17.99 3.91
C ILE A 82 -20.27 17.59 2.74
N LEU A 83 -20.86 16.41 2.85
CA LEU A 83 -21.80 15.84 1.89
C LEU A 83 -23.18 15.67 2.54
N ARG A 84 -24.22 16.01 1.79
CA ARG A 84 -25.61 15.73 2.16
C ARG A 84 -26.13 14.55 1.36
N PRO A 85 -26.35 13.37 1.95
CA PRO A 85 -26.92 12.22 1.26
C PRO A 85 -28.30 12.54 0.68
N ILE A 86 -28.51 12.22 -0.60
CA ILE A 86 -29.80 12.30 -1.30
C ILE A 86 -30.50 10.95 -1.22
N GLY A 87 -29.74 9.86 -1.40
CA GLY A 87 -30.29 8.52 -1.32
C GLY A 87 -29.31 7.43 -1.77
N TYR A 88 -29.71 6.19 -1.59
CA TYR A 88 -28.93 5.03 -2.05
C TYR A 88 -29.13 4.83 -3.55
N LEU A 89 -28.02 4.58 -4.26
CA LEU A 89 -28.08 4.10 -5.64
C LEU A 89 -28.70 2.69 -5.67
N ARG A 90 -29.66 2.49 -6.57
CA ARG A 90 -30.33 1.20 -6.74
C ARG A 90 -30.09 0.66 -8.14
N GLY A 91 -29.89 -0.65 -8.22
CA GLY A 91 -29.83 -1.37 -9.49
C GLY A 91 -31.22 -1.54 -10.14
N ALA A 92 -31.24 -2.12 -11.32
CA ALA A 92 -32.48 -2.42 -12.04
C ALA A 92 -33.41 -3.40 -11.26
N ASP A 93 -32.82 -4.20 -10.36
CA ASP A 93 -33.55 -5.11 -9.46
C ASP A 93 -34.13 -4.42 -8.21
N GLY A 94 -34.00 -3.10 -8.11
CA GLY A 94 -34.45 -2.29 -6.98
C GLY A 94 -33.60 -2.41 -5.72
N LYS A 95 -32.58 -3.27 -5.70
CA LYS A 95 -31.67 -3.44 -4.55
C LYS A 95 -30.63 -2.32 -4.53
N ARG A 96 -30.11 -2.01 -3.34
CA ARG A 96 -28.97 -1.10 -3.19
C ARG A 96 -27.76 -1.62 -3.96
N VAL A 97 -27.10 -0.75 -4.70
CA VAL A 97 -25.81 -1.07 -5.29
C VAL A 97 -24.77 -1.14 -4.18
N ASN A 98 -24.15 -2.30 -4.02
CA ASN A 98 -23.07 -2.54 -3.09
C ASN A 98 -21.86 -3.05 -3.87
N LEU A 99 -20.74 -2.34 -3.77
CA LEU A 99 -19.55 -2.60 -4.59
C LEU A 99 -18.94 -3.98 -4.31
N GLU A 100 -19.06 -4.49 -3.09
CA GLU A 100 -18.53 -5.81 -2.73
C GLU A 100 -19.14 -6.94 -3.57
N ARG A 101 -20.37 -6.75 -4.06
CA ARG A 101 -21.05 -7.72 -4.96
C ARG A 101 -20.59 -7.63 -6.40
N LEU A 102 -19.92 -6.54 -6.77
CA LEU A 102 -19.44 -6.27 -8.11
C LEU A 102 -17.96 -6.58 -8.26
N GLY A 103 -17.26 -6.76 -7.14
CA GLY A 103 -15.82 -7.02 -7.11
C GLY A 103 -15.45 -8.38 -7.69
N ILE A 104 -14.19 -8.49 -8.13
CA ILE A 104 -13.59 -9.75 -8.54
C ILE A 104 -13.55 -10.74 -7.38
N VAL A 105 -13.58 -12.03 -7.71
CA VAL A 105 -13.45 -13.11 -6.74
C VAL A 105 -12.23 -13.96 -7.05
N GLY A 106 -11.61 -14.52 -6.03
CA GLY A 106 -10.42 -15.36 -6.16
C GLY A 106 -10.67 -16.83 -5.83
N SER A 107 -9.62 -17.61 -5.99
CA SER A 107 -9.53 -19.03 -5.61
C SER A 107 -8.23 -19.28 -4.84
N GLU A 108 -8.13 -20.42 -4.20
CA GLU A 108 -6.93 -20.87 -3.50
C GLU A 108 -6.22 -21.96 -4.31
N PRO A 109 -4.88 -21.98 -4.31
CA PRO A 109 -3.94 -20.99 -3.78
C PRO A 109 -3.91 -19.71 -4.65
N PRO A 110 -3.73 -18.51 -4.05
CA PRO A 110 -3.99 -17.26 -4.76
C PRO A 110 -2.89 -16.81 -5.74
N PHE A 111 -1.63 -17.21 -5.55
CA PHE A 111 -0.49 -16.60 -6.26
C PHE A 111 0.14 -17.48 -7.33
N GLY A 112 -0.40 -18.69 -7.57
CA GLY A 112 0.18 -19.61 -8.56
C GLY A 112 1.63 -19.99 -8.24
N ALA A 113 2.50 -19.91 -9.25
CA ALA A 113 3.94 -20.23 -9.12
C ALA A 113 4.83 -18.99 -8.91
N ALA A 114 4.25 -17.78 -8.88
CA ALA A 114 4.99 -16.54 -8.72
C ALA A 114 5.64 -16.44 -7.33
N LYS A 115 6.82 -15.84 -7.24
CA LYS A 115 7.41 -15.44 -5.97
C LYS A 115 6.73 -14.19 -5.44
N VAL A 116 6.32 -14.20 -4.19
CA VAL A 116 5.56 -13.11 -3.58
C VAL A 116 6.45 -12.27 -2.67
N ILE A 117 6.58 -10.99 -3.01
CA ILE A 117 7.32 -9.98 -2.23
C ILE A 117 6.32 -9.09 -1.51
N LEU A 118 6.38 -9.10 -0.18
CA LEU A 118 5.54 -8.28 0.68
C LEU A 118 6.26 -6.99 1.03
N VAL A 119 5.61 -5.85 0.82
CA VAL A 119 6.07 -4.52 1.28
C VAL A 119 5.17 -4.03 2.39
N VAL A 120 5.72 -3.92 3.59
CA VAL A 120 5.06 -3.43 4.80
C VAL A 120 5.88 -2.33 5.46
N GLY A 121 5.30 -1.59 6.39
CA GLY A 121 6.02 -0.50 7.04
C GLY A 121 5.59 -0.21 8.46
N ALA A 122 6.33 0.68 9.11
CA ALA A 122 6.07 1.10 10.48
C ALA A 122 4.73 1.83 10.63
N SER A 123 4.41 2.70 9.67
CA SER A 123 3.25 3.60 9.74
C SER A 123 2.89 4.14 8.36
N MET A 124 1.83 4.94 8.28
CA MET A 124 1.57 5.82 7.14
C MET A 124 2.80 6.68 6.84
N ASP A 125 3.08 6.94 5.57
CA ASP A 125 4.23 7.72 5.08
C ASP A 125 5.62 7.15 5.42
N SER A 126 5.73 5.85 5.75
CA SER A 126 7.02 5.18 5.98
C SER A 126 7.79 4.85 4.68
N GLY A 127 7.20 5.11 3.50
CA GLY A 127 7.83 4.85 2.20
C GLY A 127 7.42 3.54 1.53
N LYS A 128 6.35 2.87 1.97
CA LYS A 128 5.88 1.59 1.40
C LYS A 128 5.64 1.66 -0.11
N THR A 129 4.78 2.59 -0.55
CA THR A 129 4.47 2.75 -1.98
C THR A 129 5.74 3.04 -2.78
N THR A 130 6.64 3.91 -2.23
CA THR A 130 7.93 4.19 -2.87
C THR A 130 8.79 2.93 -3.01
N ALA A 131 8.87 2.11 -1.97
CA ALA A 131 9.61 0.85 -2.03
C ALA A 131 8.96 -0.14 -3.00
N ALA A 132 7.62 -0.29 -2.97
CA ALA A 132 6.89 -1.21 -3.83
C ALA A 132 7.11 -0.91 -5.32
N TYR A 133 6.83 0.31 -5.78
CA TYR A 133 7.03 0.64 -7.20
C TYR A 133 8.52 0.63 -7.59
N SER A 134 9.43 0.92 -6.66
CA SER A 134 10.87 0.85 -6.95
C SER A 134 11.35 -0.59 -7.15
N ILE A 135 10.84 -1.53 -6.35
CA ILE A 135 11.10 -2.97 -6.53
C ILE A 135 10.52 -3.44 -7.87
N VAL A 136 9.27 -3.07 -8.19
CA VAL A 136 8.66 -3.36 -9.50
C VAL A 136 9.58 -2.88 -10.62
N HIS A 137 10.02 -1.61 -10.57
CA HIS A 137 10.87 -1.03 -11.60
C HIS A 137 12.23 -1.75 -11.71
N GLY A 138 12.88 -2.03 -10.59
CA GLY A 138 14.18 -2.73 -10.58
C GLY A 138 14.08 -4.15 -11.16
N LEU A 139 13.08 -4.93 -10.76
CA LEU A 139 12.83 -6.28 -11.28
C LEU A 139 12.46 -6.26 -12.77
N THR A 140 11.61 -5.33 -13.21
CA THR A 140 11.28 -5.18 -14.63
C THR A 140 12.51 -4.84 -15.46
N ARG A 141 13.40 -3.98 -14.96
CA ARG A 141 14.69 -3.69 -15.60
C ARG A 141 15.66 -4.87 -15.60
N ALA A 142 15.52 -5.79 -14.64
CA ALA A 142 16.26 -7.06 -14.64
C ALA A 142 15.73 -8.06 -15.67
N GLY A 143 14.60 -7.77 -16.33
CA GLY A 143 13.96 -8.61 -17.33
C GLY A 143 12.85 -9.52 -16.79
N ALA A 144 12.50 -9.40 -15.51
CA ALA A 144 11.42 -10.19 -14.90
C ALA A 144 10.03 -9.66 -15.28
N VAL A 145 9.08 -10.57 -15.39
CA VAL A 145 7.64 -10.26 -15.51
C VAL A 145 7.08 -10.02 -14.10
N VAL A 146 6.65 -8.79 -13.82
CA VAL A 146 6.22 -8.38 -12.48
C VAL A 146 4.76 -7.96 -12.50
N ALA A 147 3.95 -8.53 -11.61
CA ALA A 147 2.61 -8.03 -11.28
C ALA A 147 2.64 -7.36 -9.89
N ALA A 148 1.74 -6.41 -9.65
CA ALA A 148 1.71 -5.68 -8.40
C ALA A 148 0.30 -5.52 -7.84
N GLY A 149 0.18 -5.46 -6.52
CA GLY A 149 -1.11 -5.28 -5.86
C GLY A 149 -1.02 -4.49 -4.56
N LYS A 150 -2.10 -3.74 -4.28
CA LYS A 150 -2.31 -3.09 -2.99
C LYS A 150 -3.47 -3.75 -2.26
N VAL A 151 -3.18 -4.44 -1.15
CA VAL A 151 -4.16 -5.31 -0.49
C VAL A 151 -5.04 -4.54 0.49
N THR A 152 -4.51 -3.47 1.11
CA THR A 152 -5.23 -2.66 2.09
C THR A 152 -5.08 -1.17 1.84
N GLY A 153 -6.03 -0.38 2.34
CA GLY A 153 -5.99 1.07 2.25
C GLY A 153 -7.37 1.72 2.16
N THR A 154 -7.38 2.95 1.68
CA THR A 154 -8.59 3.73 1.33
C THR A 154 -8.50 4.10 -0.16
N ALA A 155 -9.59 3.97 -0.91
CA ALA A 155 -9.62 4.14 -2.36
C ALA A 155 -8.91 5.41 -2.85
N SER A 156 -7.95 5.22 -3.74
CA SER A 156 -7.21 6.25 -4.48
C SER A 156 -6.45 5.57 -5.62
N ALA A 157 -6.54 6.12 -6.80
CA ALA A 157 -5.88 5.57 -8.00
C ALA A 157 -4.36 5.82 -8.03
N LYS A 158 -3.83 6.69 -7.16
CA LYS A 158 -2.44 7.14 -7.20
C LYS A 158 -1.44 5.99 -7.08
N ASP A 159 -1.65 5.09 -6.10
CA ASP A 159 -0.69 4.04 -5.80
C ASP A 159 -0.67 2.92 -6.86
N PRO A 160 -1.82 2.41 -7.37
CA PRO A 160 -1.82 1.50 -8.50
C PRO A 160 -1.18 2.09 -9.75
N LEU A 161 -1.49 3.35 -10.09
CA LEU A 161 -0.95 3.98 -11.30
C LEU A 161 0.57 4.07 -11.32
N ILE A 162 1.20 4.41 -10.19
CA ILE A 162 2.66 4.51 -10.14
C ILE A 162 3.34 3.14 -10.26
N MET A 163 2.68 2.04 -9.86
CA MET A 163 3.17 0.68 -10.08
C MET A 163 3.07 0.28 -11.55
N GLU A 164 2.04 0.76 -12.27
CA GLU A 164 1.90 0.64 -13.73
C GLU A 164 3.05 1.36 -14.44
N ASP A 165 3.29 2.62 -14.09
CA ASP A 165 4.40 3.41 -14.62
C ASP A 165 5.77 2.76 -14.35
N ALA A 166 5.91 2.02 -13.26
CA ALA A 166 7.11 1.27 -12.91
C ALA A 166 7.33 0.01 -13.76
N GLY A 167 6.34 -0.40 -14.56
CA GLY A 167 6.44 -1.51 -15.51
C GLY A 167 5.73 -2.80 -15.09
N ALA A 168 4.85 -2.78 -14.07
CA ALA A 168 4.04 -3.94 -13.74
C ALA A 168 3.08 -4.28 -14.88
N VAL A 169 3.08 -5.56 -15.32
CA VAL A 169 2.22 -6.04 -16.42
C VAL A 169 0.75 -6.12 -16.04
N LYS A 170 0.47 -6.21 -14.75
CA LYS A 170 -0.90 -6.23 -14.20
C LYS A 170 -0.89 -5.65 -12.80
N ILE A 171 -1.87 -4.78 -12.53
CA ILE A 171 -2.04 -4.15 -11.22
C ILE A 171 -3.48 -4.31 -10.77
N LEU A 172 -3.65 -4.61 -9.49
CA LEU A 172 -4.96 -4.68 -8.83
C LEU A 172 -4.85 -4.11 -7.42
N ASP A 173 -5.96 -3.58 -6.92
CA ASP A 173 -6.06 -3.22 -5.52
C ASP A 173 -7.37 -3.72 -4.88
N PHE A 174 -7.56 -3.44 -3.59
CA PHE A 174 -8.76 -3.85 -2.85
C PHE A 174 -10.06 -3.27 -3.45
N THR A 175 -9.99 -2.22 -4.29
CA THR A 175 -11.18 -1.66 -4.96
C THR A 175 -11.66 -2.57 -6.08
N ASP A 176 -10.77 -3.30 -6.75
CA ASP A 176 -11.14 -4.31 -7.73
C ASP A 176 -11.92 -5.47 -7.08
N ALA A 177 -11.60 -5.80 -5.81
CA ALA A 177 -12.36 -6.76 -5.02
C ALA A 177 -13.69 -6.19 -4.45
N GLY A 178 -14.03 -4.93 -4.79
CA GLY A 178 -15.27 -4.26 -4.41
C GLY A 178 -15.26 -3.57 -3.04
N PHE A 179 -14.09 -3.26 -2.50
CA PHE A 179 -13.95 -2.58 -1.21
C PHE A 179 -13.45 -1.15 -1.41
N VAL A 180 -14.17 -0.15 -0.92
CA VAL A 180 -13.71 1.25 -0.99
C VAL A 180 -12.68 1.59 0.08
N SER A 181 -12.63 0.80 1.13
CA SER A 181 -11.65 0.86 2.21
C SER A 181 -11.57 -0.49 2.91
N THR A 182 -10.42 -0.80 3.46
CA THR A 182 -10.21 -2.02 4.25
C THR A 182 -10.28 -1.77 5.76
N ALA A 183 -10.41 -0.52 6.20
CA ALA A 183 -10.60 -0.19 7.61
C ALA A 183 -11.87 -0.85 8.16
N GLN A 184 -11.74 -1.52 9.30
CA GLN A 184 -12.78 -2.33 9.97
C GLN A 184 -13.22 -3.60 9.20
N CYS A 185 -12.49 -4.04 8.18
CA CYS A 185 -12.71 -5.34 7.57
C CYS A 185 -12.44 -6.48 8.55
N SER A 186 -13.24 -7.53 8.45
CA SER A 186 -12.98 -8.80 9.14
C SER A 186 -11.87 -9.61 8.49
N SER A 187 -11.30 -10.59 9.20
CA SER A 187 -10.30 -11.50 8.63
C SER A 187 -10.80 -12.20 7.37
N ALA A 188 -12.08 -12.61 7.34
CA ALA A 188 -12.68 -13.24 6.17
C ALA A 188 -12.75 -12.29 4.95
N GLN A 189 -13.06 -11.01 5.17
CA GLN A 189 -13.07 -10.01 4.10
C GLN A 189 -11.65 -9.70 3.61
N LEU A 190 -10.68 -9.57 4.51
CA LEU A 190 -9.27 -9.36 4.14
C LEU A 190 -8.72 -10.55 3.34
N TRP A 191 -9.06 -11.78 3.74
CA TRP A 191 -8.67 -12.99 3.00
C TRP A 191 -9.31 -13.04 1.61
N ARG A 192 -10.60 -12.70 1.51
CA ARG A 192 -11.29 -12.58 0.22
C ARG A 192 -10.63 -11.56 -0.70
N ILE A 193 -10.26 -10.37 -0.18
CA ILE A 193 -9.53 -9.35 -0.95
C ILE A 193 -8.20 -9.90 -1.45
N LEU A 194 -7.41 -10.50 -0.55
CA LEU A 194 -6.09 -11.04 -0.88
C LEU A 194 -6.19 -12.15 -1.95
N THR A 195 -7.10 -13.10 -1.78
CA THR A 195 -7.29 -14.20 -2.74
C THR A 195 -7.79 -13.69 -4.08
N ALA A 196 -8.70 -12.72 -4.11
CA ALA A 196 -9.16 -12.09 -5.34
C ALA A 196 -8.00 -11.42 -6.10
N ILE A 197 -7.24 -10.55 -5.43
CA ILE A 197 -6.08 -9.87 -6.02
C ILE A 197 -5.05 -10.90 -6.50
N GLY A 198 -4.64 -11.81 -5.63
CA GLY A 198 -3.58 -12.79 -5.93
C GLY A 198 -3.93 -13.68 -7.11
N THR A 199 -5.14 -14.26 -7.13
CA THR A 199 -5.60 -15.12 -8.24
C THR A 199 -5.56 -14.38 -9.57
N HIS A 200 -6.04 -13.15 -9.59
CA HIS A 200 -6.09 -12.39 -10.83
C HIS A 200 -4.73 -11.85 -11.26
N LEU A 201 -3.82 -11.51 -10.34
CA LEU A 201 -2.44 -11.17 -10.67
C LEU A 201 -1.69 -12.36 -11.25
N ALA A 202 -1.87 -13.55 -10.68
CA ALA A 202 -1.24 -14.80 -11.13
C ALA A 202 -1.61 -15.18 -12.58
N GLN A 203 -2.79 -14.75 -13.09
CA GLN A 203 -3.19 -14.98 -14.49
C GLN A 203 -2.26 -14.33 -15.53
N ALA A 204 -1.46 -13.35 -15.13
CA ALA A 204 -0.45 -12.75 -16.01
C ALA A 204 0.84 -13.60 -16.10
N ASN A 205 0.90 -14.75 -15.41
CA ASN A 205 2.07 -15.62 -15.28
C ASN A 205 3.35 -14.84 -14.91
N PRO A 206 3.32 -14.01 -13.84
CA PRO A 206 4.47 -13.23 -13.45
C PRO A 206 5.54 -14.10 -12.77
N ASP A 207 6.81 -13.69 -12.87
CA ASP A 207 7.90 -14.23 -12.08
C ASP A 207 7.78 -13.77 -10.62
N TYR A 208 7.35 -12.51 -10.42
CA TYR A 208 7.18 -11.89 -9.11
C TYR A 208 5.82 -11.19 -8.99
N ILE A 209 5.23 -11.30 -7.80
CA ILE A 209 4.08 -10.47 -7.38
C ILE A 209 4.55 -9.59 -6.22
N VAL A 210 4.49 -8.26 -6.39
CA VAL A 210 4.80 -7.29 -5.34
C VAL A 210 3.50 -6.83 -4.69
N LEU A 211 3.35 -7.11 -3.39
CA LEU A 211 2.16 -6.76 -2.62
C LEU A 211 2.48 -5.66 -1.61
N GLU A 212 1.75 -4.55 -1.67
CA GLU A 212 1.77 -3.52 -0.64
C GLU A 212 0.63 -3.71 0.36
N ILE A 213 0.96 -3.69 1.66
CA ILE A 213 -0.02 -3.55 2.74
C ILE A 213 0.08 -2.14 3.30
N ALA A 214 -1.00 -1.37 3.20
CA ALA A 214 -1.07 0.00 3.71
C ALA A 214 -1.17 0.06 5.23
N ASP A 215 -0.92 1.27 5.74
CA ASP A 215 -0.71 1.68 7.10
C ASP A 215 0.52 1.02 7.76
N GLY A 216 0.48 0.76 9.04
CA GLY A 216 1.65 0.23 9.75
C GLY A 216 1.39 -1.16 10.32
N ILE A 217 2.47 -1.87 10.66
CA ILE A 217 2.40 -3.23 11.22
C ILE A 217 1.66 -3.32 12.57
N VAL A 218 1.40 -2.19 13.24
CA VAL A 218 0.61 -2.15 14.49
C VAL A 218 -0.88 -1.90 14.23
N GLN A 219 -1.28 -1.56 13.01
CA GLN A 219 -2.66 -1.35 12.63
C GLN A 219 -3.40 -2.70 12.60
N ARG A 220 -4.66 -2.72 13.08
CA ARG A 220 -5.44 -3.94 13.31
C ARG A 220 -5.57 -4.81 12.05
N GLU A 221 -5.97 -4.24 10.92
CA GLU A 221 -6.17 -4.97 9.67
C GLU A 221 -4.86 -5.51 9.12
N THR A 222 -3.75 -4.76 9.27
CA THR A 222 -2.41 -5.23 8.92
C THR A 222 -2.02 -6.44 9.77
N GLN A 223 -2.27 -6.41 11.08
CA GLN A 223 -1.99 -7.55 11.97
C GLN A 223 -2.80 -8.79 11.59
N LEU A 224 -4.11 -8.61 11.32
CA LEU A 224 -4.97 -9.70 10.87
C LEU A 224 -4.47 -10.30 9.55
N LEU A 225 -4.09 -9.45 8.61
CA LEU A 225 -3.61 -9.90 7.29
C LEU A 225 -2.25 -10.59 7.39
N LEU A 226 -1.33 -10.08 8.21
CA LEU A 226 -0.03 -10.74 8.46
C LEU A 226 -0.22 -12.13 9.07
N ALA A 227 -1.17 -12.30 10.00
CA ALA A 227 -1.50 -13.61 10.56
C ALA A 227 -2.01 -14.57 9.48
N LEU A 228 -2.95 -14.14 8.62
CA LEU A 228 -3.48 -14.93 7.51
C LEU A 228 -2.39 -15.30 6.49
N LEU A 229 -1.52 -14.37 6.13
CA LEU A 229 -0.40 -14.62 5.20
C LEU A 229 0.59 -15.65 5.75
N ARG A 230 0.89 -15.57 7.05
CA ARG A 230 1.74 -16.53 7.75
C ARG A 230 1.12 -17.92 7.75
N GLU A 231 -0.15 -18.03 8.19
CA GLU A 231 -0.88 -19.30 8.28
C GLU A 231 -0.93 -20.05 6.95
N ASN A 232 -1.02 -19.32 5.85
CA ASN A 232 -1.11 -19.88 4.50
C ASN A 232 0.23 -19.96 3.76
N GLY A 233 1.33 -19.51 4.35
CA GLY A 233 2.67 -19.59 3.75
C GLY A 233 2.78 -18.88 2.40
N CYS A 234 2.11 -17.76 2.24
CA CYS A 234 1.93 -17.10 0.94
C CYS A 234 3.05 -16.15 0.54
N ILE A 235 4.00 -15.85 1.44
CA ILE A 235 5.02 -14.81 1.23
C ILE A 235 6.40 -15.45 1.17
N ASP A 236 7.14 -15.16 0.11
CA ASP A 236 8.52 -15.61 -0.05
C ASP A 236 9.52 -14.63 0.57
N PHE A 237 9.30 -13.32 0.41
CA PHE A 237 10.23 -12.27 0.86
C PHE A 237 9.46 -11.06 1.41
N THR A 238 10.06 -10.37 2.36
CA THR A 238 9.47 -9.16 2.95
C THR A 238 10.48 -8.01 2.90
N VAL A 239 10.02 -6.83 2.46
CA VAL A 239 10.74 -5.56 2.58
C VAL A 239 10.01 -4.69 3.58
N TYR A 240 10.73 -4.22 4.58
CA TYR A 240 10.18 -3.38 5.64
C TYR A 240 10.57 -1.91 5.44
N THR A 241 9.62 -0.99 5.59
CA THR A 241 9.89 0.45 5.47
C THR A 241 9.68 1.19 6.79
N CYS A 242 10.61 2.09 7.12
CA CYS A 242 10.58 2.82 8.36
C CYS A 242 11.19 4.22 8.24
N ASN A 243 10.90 5.07 9.23
CA ASN A 243 11.38 6.45 9.25
C ASN A 243 12.63 6.64 10.14
N ASP A 244 12.90 5.74 11.08
CA ASP A 244 13.98 5.85 12.06
C ASP A 244 14.57 4.49 12.42
N SER A 245 15.78 4.50 13.01
CA SER A 245 16.54 3.29 13.34
C SER A 245 15.90 2.43 14.44
N LEU A 246 15.24 3.05 15.42
CA LEU A 246 14.56 2.30 16.50
C LEU A 246 13.33 1.57 15.97
N GLY A 247 12.53 2.24 15.12
CA GLY A 247 11.41 1.63 14.43
C GLY A 247 11.83 0.48 13.51
N VAL A 248 13.02 0.56 12.89
CA VAL A 248 13.60 -0.53 12.10
C VAL A 248 13.83 -1.76 12.97
N ALA A 249 14.57 -1.61 14.07
CA ALA A 249 14.88 -2.72 14.97
C ALA A 249 13.60 -3.40 15.51
N SER A 250 12.64 -2.59 15.95
CA SER A 250 11.37 -3.08 16.50
C SER A 250 10.52 -3.79 15.46
N GLY A 251 10.36 -3.20 14.26
CA GLY A 251 9.51 -3.75 13.21
C GLY A 251 10.09 -5.02 12.57
N VAL A 252 11.39 -5.05 12.30
CA VAL A 252 12.05 -6.26 11.78
C VAL A 252 11.93 -7.41 12.79
N ASN A 253 12.14 -7.15 14.08
CA ASN A 253 11.96 -8.16 15.11
C ASN A 253 10.51 -8.66 15.21
N ALA A 254 9.53 -7.76 15.07
CA ALA A 254 8.12 -8.15 15.06
C ALA A 254 7.77 -9.06 13.87
N LEU A 255 8.25 -8.73 12.66
CA LEU A 255 8.04 -9.53 11.46
C LEU A 255 8.76 -10.89 11.53
N ARG A 256 9.99 -10.93 12.02
CA ARG A 256 10.73 -12.19 12.23
C ARG A 256 10.07 -13.11 13.24
N LYS A 257 9.45 -12.58 14.29
CA LYS A 257 8.64 -13.37 15.25
C LYS A 257 7.38 -13.98 14.63
N LEU A 258 6.92 -13.41 13.52
CA LEU A 258 5.83 -13.97 12.69
C LEU A 258 6.35 -14.83 11.54
N ASP A 259 7.62 -15.25 11.57
CA ASP A 259 8.28 -16.09 10.58
C ASP A 259 8.36 -15.48 9.16
N PHE A 260 8.26 -14.14 9.03
CA PHE A 260 8.48 -13.48 7.76
C PHE A 260 9.97 -13.34 7.46
N GLU A 261 10.37 -13.71 6.23
CA GLU A 261 11.72 -13.50 5.73
C GLU A 261 11.93 -12.04 5.32
N VAL A 262 12.42 -11.21 6.26
CA VAL A 262 12.76 -9.82 5.98
C VAL A 262 14.13 -9.78 5.32
N VAL A 263 14.19 -9.32 4.05
CA VAL A 263 15.41 -9.32 3.24
C VAL A 263 16.06 -7.95 3.12
N ALA A 264 15.30 -6.87 3.33
CA ALA A 264 15.81 -5.50 3.26
C ALA A 264 14.94 -4.54 4.06
N VAL A 265 15.52 -3.40 4.38
CA VAL A 265 14.85 -2.22 4.95
C VAL A 265 14.95 -1.06 3.96
N SER A 266 13.91 -0.22 3.90
CA SER A 266 13.89 1.01 3.11
C SER A 266 13.06 2.09 3.83
N GLY A 267 12.71 3.16 3.13
CA GLY A 267 11.97 4.30 3.69
C GLY A 267 12.87 5.47 3.99
N SER A 268 12.34 6.46 4.73
CA SER A 268 13.09 7.69 5.00
C SER A 268 14.35 7.47 5.87
N VAL A 269 14.41 6.40 6.64
CA VAL A 269 15.62 6.00 7.40
C VAL A 269 16.84 5.81 6.47
N ALA A 270 16.64 5.39 5.23
CA ALA A 270 17.71 5.17 4.27
C ALA A 270 18.37 6.48 3.78
N TYR A 271 17.66 7.61 3.83
CA TYR A 271 18.20 8.89 3.36
C TYR A 271 19.21 9.54 4.32
N SER A 272 19.28 9.08 5.57
CA SER A 272 20.31 9.49 6.51
C SER A 272 21.38 8.41 6.61
N PRO A 273 22.63 8.65 6.16
CA PRO A 273 23.70 7.66 6.29
C PRO A 273 24.00 7.22 7.72
N LEU A 274 23.74 8.10 8.71
CA LEU A 274 23.89 7.77 10.12
C LEU A 274 22.77 6.82 10.58
N ALA A 275 21.50 7.18 10.33
CA ALA A 275 20.37 6.34 10.69
C ALA A 275 20.38 4.99 9.96
N ALA A 276 20.81 4.96 8.70
CA ALA A 276 20.96 3.72 7.93
C ALA A 276 22.01 2.78 8.57
N ARG A 277 23.17 3.31 9.01
CA ARG A 277 24.19 2.49 9.70
C ARG A 277 23.71 1.99 11.07
N GLU A 278 23.01 2.82 11.84
CA GLU A 278 22.39 2.41 13.10
C GLU A 278 21.37 1.27 12.88
N ALA A 279 20.47 1.43 11.91
CA ALA A 279 19.49 0.43 11.58
C ALA A 279 20.11 -0.88 11.10
N GLN A 280 21.13 -0.81 10.25
CA GLN A 280 21.89 -1.97 9.78
C GLN A 280 22.58 -2.71 10.92
N ALA A 281 23.22 -1.98 11.84
CA ALA A 281 23.88 -2.58 13.00
C ALA A 281 22.91 -3.32 13.95
N GLN A 282 21.62 -2.95 13.95
CA GLN A 282 20.60 -3.58 14.79
C GLN A 282 19.93 -4.80 14.14
N THR A 283 19.98 -4.94 12.81
CA THR A 283 19.18 -5.93 12.10
C THR A 283 19.97 -6.86 11.19
N ASP A 284 21.22 -6.52 10.87
CA ASP A 284 22.10 -7.18 9.87
C ASP A 284 21.49 -7.18 8.46
N LEU A 285 20.51 -6.30 8.20
CA LEU A 285 19.84 -6.16 6.91
C LEU A 285 20.37 -4.96 6.12
N PRO A 286 20.41 -5.03 4.77
CA PRO A 286 20.70 -3.87 3.96
C PRO A 286 19.60 -2.83 4.12
N VAL A 287 20.01 -1.56 4.32
CA VAL A 287 19.12 -0.41 4.34
C VAL A 287 19.28 0.31 3.00
N LEU A 288 18.25 0.24 2.16
CA LEU A 288 18.33 0.57 0.74
C LEU A 288 17.56 1.84 0.41
N LEU A 289 18.19 2.70 -0.37
CA LEU A 289 17.56 3.87 -0.99
C LEU A 289 16.64 3.44 -2.14
N ARG A 290 15.75 4.35 -2.51
CA ARG A 290 14.87 4.19 -3.66
C ARG A 290 15.64 3.81 -4.93
N GLU A 291 16.72 4.51 -5.22
CA GLU A 291 17.56 4.31 -6.40
C GLU A 291 18.21 2.92 -6.43
N GLN A 292 18.54 2.38 -5.26
CA GLN A 292 19.09 1.02 -5.13
C GLN A 292 18.01 -0.04 -5.35
N LEU A 293 16.77 0.21 -4.89
CA LEU A 293 15.63 -0.67 -5.19
C LEU A 293 15.22 -0.64 -6.68
N GLN A 294 15.55 0.45 -7.40
CA GLN A 294 15.31 0.59 -8.83
C GLN A 294 16.44 0.00 -9.71
N ASP A 295 17.54 -0.42 -9.11
CA ASP A 295 18.64 -1.07 -9.83
C ASP A 295 18.27 -2.52 -10.14
N PRO A 296 18.59 -3.04 -11.36
CA PRO A 296 18.36 -4.45 -11.71
C PRO A 296 18.98 -5.46 -10.73
N ALA A 297 20.06 -5.08 -10.04
CA ALA A 297 20.69 -5.95 -9.03
C ALA A 297 19.77 -6.23 -7.83
N VAL A 298 18.65 -5.51 -7.66
CA VAL A 298 17.66 -5.76 -6.60
C VAL A 298 17.11 -7.18 -6.65
N GLU A 299 17.08 -7.82 -7.82
CA GLU A 299 16.62 -9.19 -7.97
C GLU A 299 17.42 -10.17 -7.09
N GLN A 300 18.68 -9.87 -6.81
CA GLN A 300 19.54 -10.71 -5.96
C GLN A 300 19.03 -10.80 -4.50
N LEU A 301 18.23 -9.85 -4.04
CA LEU A 301 17.56 -9.91 -2.73
C LEU A 301 16.50 -11.02 -2.66
N PHE A 302 15.91 -11.36 -3.81
CA PHE A 302 14.74 -12.24 -3.92
C PHE A 302 15.12 -13.64 -4.43
N VAL A 303 16.34 -14.05 -4.14
CA VAL A 303 16.83 -15.42 -4.36
C VAL A 303 16.91 -16.11 -3.01
N LYS A 304 16.31 -17.31 -2.89
CA LYS A 304 16.46 -18.13 -1.69
C LYS A 304 17.89 -18.67 -1.62
N HIS A 305 18.67 -18.17 -0.69
CA HIS A 305 20.01 -18.66 -0.41
C HIS A 305 19.96 -19.71 0.71
N SER A 306 20.91 -20.69 0.69
CA SER A 306 21.19 -21.50 1.86
C SER A 306 21.69 -20.61 3.02
N ALA A 307 21.48 -21.04 4.28
CA ALA A 307 21.81 -20.22 5.45
C ALA A 307 23.26 -19.68 5.46
N GLU A 308 24.23 -20.48 4.95
CA GLU A 308 25.64 -20.07 4.83
C GLU A 308 25.92 -19.12 3.65
N GLY A 309 25.08 -19.14 2.59
CA GLY A 309 25.21 -18.25 1.44
C GLY A 309 24.61 -16.85 1.68
N ARG A 310 23.70 -16.70 2.64
CA ARG A 310 23.00 -15.42 2.90
C ARG A 310 23.96 -14.33 3.37
N ASP A 311 24.79 -14.60 4.36
CA ASP A 311 25.71 -13.61 4.91
C ASP A 311 26.72 -13.10 3.90
N SER A 312 27.22 -13.99 3.03
CA SER A 312 28.16 -13.61 1.97
C SER A 312 27.49 -12.86 0.84
N ALA A 313 26.30 -13.30 0.40
CA ALA A 313 25.53 -12.64 -0.66
C ALA A 313 25.05 -11.26 -0.22
N MET A 314 24.57 -11.11 1.01
CA MET A 314 24.08 -9.83 1.56
C MET A 314 25.23 -8.82 1.72
N LYS A 315 26.40 -9.24 2.22
CA LYS A 315 27.59 -8.37 2.30
C LYS A 315 28.07 -7.93 0.91
N ASN A 316 28.08 -8.83 -0.05
CA ASN A 316 28.46 -8.53 -1.43
C ASN A 316 27.46 -7.64 -2.15
N LEU A 317 26.16 -7.71 -1.81
CA LEU A 317 25.10 -6.90 -2.39
C LEU A 317 25.23 -5.43 -1.99
N VAL A 318 25.46 -5.18 -0.69
CA VAL A 318 25.67 -3.81 -0.17
C VAL A 318 26.88 -3.16 -0.84
N LEU A 319 27.91 -3.92 -1.17
CA LEU A 319 29.13 -3.45 -1.87
C LEU A 319 28.91 -3.22 -3.38
N LYS A 320 27.91 -3.86 -4.00
CA LYS A 320 27.62 -3.72 -5.44
C LYS A 320 26.74 -2.53 -5.78
N PHE A 321 25.96 -2.03 -4.83
CA PHE A 321 25.20 -0.82 -5.07
C PHE A 321 26.15 0.39 -5.09
N PRO A 322 26.09 1.24 -6.12
CA PRO A 322 26.93 2.41 -6.17
C PRO A 322 26.71 3.25 -4.92
N THR A 323 27.79 3.54 -4.22
CA THR A 323 27.76 4.54 -3.12
C THR A 323 27.22 5.83 -3.71
N ILE A 324 26.09 6.33 -3.21
CA ILE A 324 25.55 7.62 -3.64
C ILE A 324 26.62 8.66 -3.32
N PRO A 325 27.10 9.41 -4.32
CA PRO A 325 28.13 10.41 -4.10
C PRO A 325 27.64 11.40 -3.02
N ASN A 326 28.47 11.64 -2.01
CA ASN A 326 28.19 12.65 -1.01
C ASN A 326 27.88 13.96 -1.76
N PRO A 327 26.68 14.58 -1.61
CA PRO A 327 26.33 15.81 -2.29
C PRO A 327 27.33 16.95 -2.00
N LEU A 328 28.09 16.87 -0.90
CA LEU A 328 29.14 17.82 -0.56
C LEU A 328 30.44 17.65 -1.37
N SER A 329 30.61 16.55 -2.11
CA SER A 329 31.79 16.34 -2.98
C SER A 329 31.70 17.05 -4.33
N ARG A 330 30.55 17.65 -4.68
CA ARG A 330 30.36 18.39 -5.94
C ARG A 330 30.81 19.85 -5.93
N THR A 331 31.23 20.39 -4.78
CA THR A 331 31.58 21.80 -4.62
C THR A 331 33.09 22.10 -4.68
N ALA A 332 33.96 21.10 -4.93
CA ALA A 332 35.41 21.32 -4.88
C ALA A 332 36.10 21.42 -6.27
N SER A 333 35.36 21.45 -7.39
CA SER A 333 35.98 21.51 -8.73
C SER A 333 35.50 22.66 -9.63
N SER A 334 35.01 23.77 -9.04
CA SER A 334 34.75 25.00 -9.78
C SER A 334 35.00 26.23 -8.90
N LEU A 335 36.26 26.56 -8.69
CA LEU A 335 36.80 27.91 -8.44
C LEU A 335 38.09 28.02 -9.21
#